data_34958311dede38d274491cef941e8ddc
#
_entry.id   34958311dede38d274491cef941e8ddc
#
_cell.length_a   1.000
_cell.length_b   1.000
_cell.length_c   1.000
_cell.angle_alpha   90.00
_cell.angle_beta   90.00
_cell.angle_gamma   90.00
#
_symmetry.space_group_name_H-M   'P 1'
#
loop_
_entity.id
_entity.type
_entity.pdbx_description
1 polymer ?
#
loop_
_entity_poly.entity_id
_entity_poly.type
_entity_poly.pdbx_seq_one_letter_code
_entity_poly.pdbx_strand_id
1 'polypeptide(L)'
;MYAVKDLYNEKRLRTDILSEEHFLYRWWFPEDSPIVIYLENYIERHPEDIDMHYVYARLKRKELNDKVYYALYFGKSIDGRKRFGQHTRGPVKQSTLRETLRAILSIQGLAYAEQNISDILCKCYYEWMEFMPEDYELIDSFEMMAIAIGYYPLNLDGNSSISEPWKAAIMDKRKELKDYK
;
A
#
# COMPACT_ATOMS: atom_id res chain seq x y z
N MET A 1 -15.42 -0.18 -3.43
CA MET A 1 -14.42 0.31 -2.47
C MET A 1 -15.03 0.36 -1.08
N TYR A 2 -14.33 -0.14 -0.07
CA TYR A 2 -14.84 -0.28 1.31
C TYR A 2 -13.84 0.32 2.31
N ALA A 3 -14.35 0.88 3.40
CA ALA A 3 -13.49 1.28 4.51
C ALA A 3 -12.87 0.02 5.14
N VAL A 4 -11.54 0.04 5.30
CA VAL A 4 -10.81 -1.10 5.89
C VAL A 4 -11.29 -1.40 7.29
N LYS A 5 -11.63 -0.37 8.07
CA LYS A 5 -12.20 -0.49 9.42
C LYS A 5 -13.43 -1.42 9.47
N ASP A 6 -14.33 -1.28 8.50
CA ASP A 6 -15.56 -2.08 8.47
C ASP A 6 -15.25 -3.56 8.17
N LEU A 7 -14.43 -3.80 7.12
CA LEU A 7 -13.96 -5.15 6.79
C LEU A 7 -13.10 -5.78 7.91
N TYR A 8 -12.37 -4.96 8.66
CA TYR A 8 -11.55 -5.42 9.77
C TYR A 8 -12.37 -5.87 10.97
N ASN A 9 -13.37 -5.09 11.35
CA ASN A 9 -14.19 -5.33 12.55
C ASN A 9 -15.29 -6.35 12.31
N GLU A 10 -15.89 -6.38 11.12
CA GLU A 10 -17.05 -7.22 10.81
C GLU A 10 -16.63 -8.46 10.01
N LYS A 11 -16.41 -9.58 10.71
CA LYS A 11 -16.00 -10.85 10.07
C LYS A 11 -17.02 -11.30 9.00
N ARG A 12 -18.33 -11.17 9.25
CA ARG A 12 -19.38 -11.55 8.30
C ARG A 12 -19.28 -10.71 7.03
N LEU A 13 -19.26 -9.38 7.16
CA LEU A 13 -19.13 -8.46 6.04
C LEU A 13 -17.89 -8.80 5.19
N ARG A 14 -16.75 -9.02 5.83
CA ARG A 14 -15.51 -9.41 5.15
C ARG A 14 -15.66 -10.73 4.40
N THR A 15 -16.34 -11.72 4.99
CA THR A 15 -16.55 -13.03 4.37
C THR A 15 -17.51 -12.95 3.18
N ASP A 16 -18.53 -12.10 3.28
CA ASP A 16 -19.53 -11.94 2.23
C ASP A 16 -19.02 -11.10 1.04
N ILE A 17 -18.03 -10.22 1.29
CA ILE A 17 -17.54 -9.27 0.30
C ILE A 17 -16.20 -9.69 -0.32
N LEU A 18 -15.25 -10.23 0.48
CA LEU A 18 -13.96 -10.68 -0.03
C LEU A 18 -14.02 -12.16 -0.37
N SER A 19 -13.90 -12.46 -1.65
CA SER A 19 -13.83 -13.83 -2.16
C SER A 19 -12.47 -14.48 -1.88
N GLU A 20 -12.42 -15.79 -2.09
CA GLU A 20 -11.17 -16.57 -2.14
C GLU A 20 -10.60 -16.65 -3.56
N GLU A 21 -11.10 -15.81 -4.47
CA GLU A 21 -10.74 -15.75 -5.88
C GLU A 21 -9.54 -14.84 -6.14
N HIS A 22 -9.04 -14.91 -7.38
CA HIS A 22 -7.98 -14.03 -7.87
C HIS A 22 -8.48 -12.62 -8.04
N PHE A 23 -7.70 -11.65 -7.57
CA PHE A 23 -8.05 -10.25 -7.73
C PHE A 23 -6.83 -9.31 -7.71
N LEU A 24 -7.03 -8.14 -8.29
CA LEU A 24 -6.17 -6.97 -8.14
C LEU A 24 -6.77 -6.06 -7.08
N TYR A 25 -5.91 -5.40 -6.31
CA TYR A 25 -6.39 -4.53 -5.25
C TYR A 25 -5.53 -3.29 -5.10
N ARG A 26 -6.14 -2.26 -4.49
CA ARG A 26 -5.54 -0.95 -4.24
C ARG A 26 -5.84 -0.48 -2.84
N TRP A 27 -4.82 0.12 -2.21
CA TRP A 27 -4.94 0.77 -0.91
C TRP A 27 -4.93 2.28 -1.07
N TRP A 28 -5.94 2.92 -0.47
CA TRP A 28 -6.15 4.34 -0.47
C TRP A 28 -5.91 4.89 0.91
N PHE A 29 -4.86 5.69 1.07
CA PHE A 29 -4.44 6.29 2.34
C PHE A 29 -5.03 7.69 2.47
N PRO A 30 -5.58 8.07 3.64
CA PRO A 30 -6.06 9.42 3.87
C PRO A 30 -4.89 10.41 3.89
N GLU A 31 -5.14 11.66 3.49
CA GLU A 31 -4.15 12.74 3.42
C GLU A 31 -3.46 13.02 4.77
N ASP A 32 -4.18 12.84 5.87
CA ASP A 32 -3.68 13.00 7.24
C ASP A 32 -2.91 11.78 7.76
N SER A 33 -2.65 10.77 6.94
CA SER A 33 -1.87 9.60 7.36
C SER A 33 -0.38 9.93 7.47
N PRO A 34 0.35 9.34 8.43
CA PRO A 34 1.79 9.57 8.55
C PRO A 34 2.56 9.13 7.30
N ILE A 35 1.96 8.29 6.46
CA ILE A 35 2.59 7.81 5.22
C ILE A 35 2.50 8.85 4.12
N VAL A 36 1.35 9.52 3.97
CA VAL A 36 1.19 10.62 3.01
C VAL A 36 2.05 11.81 3.45
N ILE A 37 2.01 12.17 4.73
CA ILE A 37 2.85 13.23 5.31
C ILE A 37 4.34 12.96 5.08
N TYR A 38 4.78 11.70 5.21
CA TYR A 38 6.17 11.35 4.92
C TYR A 38 6.52 11.57 3.45
N LEU A 39 5.65 11.17 2.53
CA LEU A 39 5.84 11.37 1.11
C LEU A 39 5.93 12.87 0.76
N GLU A 40 5.04 13.69 1.31
CA GLU A 40 5.05 15.14 1.12
C GLU A 40 6.33 15.78 1.65
N ASN A 41 6.72 15.44 2.87
CA ASN A 41 7.98 15.91 3.48
C ASN A 41 9.22 15.47 2.69
N TYR A 42 9.17 14.27 2.09
CA TYR A 42 10.26 13.81 1.21
C TYR A 42 10.36 14.70 -0.02
N ILE A 43 9.26 14.94 -0.70
CA ILE A 43 9.19 15.81 -1.89
C ILE A 43 9.72 17.22 -1.58
N GLU A 44 9.31 17.80 -0.45
CA GLU A 44 9.77 19.13 -0.01
C GLU A 44 11.29 19.19 0.26
N ARG A 45 11.85 18.11 0.84
CA ARG A 45 13.28 18.04 1.20
C ARG A 45 14.19 17.67 0.04
N HIS A 46 13.63 17.09 -1.02
CA HIS A 46 14.37 16.61 -2.19
C HIS A 46 13.82 17.24 -3.48
N PRO A 47 13.96 18.57 -3.65
CA PRO A 47 13.47 19.27 -4.84
C PRO A 47 14.21 18.81 -6.12
N GLU A 48 15.38 18.18 -5.99
CA GLU A 48 16.16 17.59 -7.07
C GLU A 48 15.61 16.23 -7.56
N ASP A 49 14.77 15.55 -6.77
CA ASP A 49 14.19 14.25 -7.12
C ASP A 49 12.96 14.44 -8.04
N ILE A 50 13.22 14.77 -9.29
CA ILE A 50 12.20 15.08 -10.30
C ILE A 50 11.23 13.90 -10.49
N ASP A 51 11.72 12.66 -10.41
CA ASP A 51 10.89 11.47 -10.60
C ASP A 51 9.82 11.36 -9.50
N MET A 52 10.19 11.61 -8.24
CA MET A 52 9.22 11.58 -7.15
C MET A 52 8.26 12.77 -7.18
N HIS A 53 8.69 13.96 -7.61
CA HIS A 53 7.78 15.08 -7.90
C HIS A 53 6.76 14.71 -8.98
N TYR A 54 7.23 14.05 -10.04
CA TYR A 54 6.36 13.58 -11.12
C TYR A 54 5.36 12.52 -10.63
N VAL A 55 5.81 11.56 -9.82
CA VAL A 55 4.95 10.54 -9.18
C VAL A 55 3.90 11.21 -8.32
N TYR A 56 4.29 12.11 -7.42
CA TYR A 56 3.37 12.79 -6.52
C TYR A 56 2.29 13.59 -7.26
N ALA A 57 2.68 14.35 -8.30
CA ALA A 57 1.75 15.13 -9.11
C ALA A 57 0.70 14.26 -9.84
N ARG A 58 1.00 12.98 -10.05
CA ARG A 58 0.14 12.02 -10.77
C ARG A 58 -0.51 10.97 -9.88
N LEU A 59 -0.32 11.03 -8.58
CA LEU A 59 -1.01 10.13 -7.66
C LEU A 59 -2.52 10.16 -7.91
N LYS A 60 -3.09 8.98 -8.01
CA LYS A 60 -4.55 8.86 -8.05
C LYS A 60 -5.11 9.30 -6.71
N ARG A 61 -6.05 10.23 -6.75
CA ARG A 61 -6.72 10.77 -5.56
C ARG A 61 -8.23 10.67 -5.69
N LYS A 62 -8.90 10.47 -4.57
CA LYS A 62 -10.36 10.48 -4.45
C LYS A 62 -10.77 11.26 -3.22
N GLU A 63 -11.83 12.01 -3.32
CA GLU A 63 -12.49 12.66 -2.20
C GLU A 63 -13.64 11.79 -1.71
N LEU A 64 -13.65 11.48 -0.42
CA LEU A 64 -14.64 10.62 0.24
C LEU A 64 -14.91 11.16 1.64
N ASN A 65 -16.18 11.46 1.94
CA ASN A 65 -16.58 11.96 3.26
C ASN A 65 -15.74 13.19 3.70
N ASP A 66 -15.59 14.17 2.81
CA ASP A 66 -14.84 15.41 3.00
C ASP A 66 -13.34 15.22 3.31
N LYS A 67 -12.77 14.07 2.93
CA LYS A 67 -11.34 13.77 3.04
C LYS A 67 -10.77 13.31 1.71
N VAL A 68 -9.52 13.70 1.46
CA VAL A 68 -8.76 13.26 0.29
C VAL A 68 -8.03 11.95 0.61
N TYR A 69 -8.07 11.01 -0.31
CA TYR A 69 -7.35 9.74 -0.23
C TYR A 69 -6.46 9.56 -1.44
N TYR A 70 -5.26 9.06 -1.21
CA TYR A 70 -4.24 8.79 -2.23
C TYR A 70 -4.05 7.29 -2.40
N ALA A 71 -4.03 6.81 -3.64
CA ALA A 71 -3.71 5.43 -3.96
C ALA A 71 -2.19 5.23 -3.90
N LEU A 72 -1.68 4.66 -2.82
CA LEU A 72 -0.23 4.52 -2.61
C LEU A 72 0.31 3.12 -2.87
N TYR A 73 -0.54 2.10 -2.87
CA TYR A 73 -0.14 0.71 -3.05
C TYR A 73 -1.12 -0.06 -3.93
N PHE A 74 -0.58 -0.90 -4.80
CA PHE A 74 -1.30 -1.80 -5.68
C PHE A 74 -0.75 -3.23 -5.54
N GLY A 75 -1.57 -4.24 -5.77
CA GLY A 75 -1.12 -5.61 -5.70
C GLY A 75 -2.13 -6.60 -6.24
N LYS A 76 -1.72 -7.86 -6.28
CA LYS A 76 -2.54 -9.01 -6.66
C LYS A 76 -2.62 -10.05 -5.56
N SER A 77 -3.60 -10.91 -5.64
CA SER A 77 -3.71 -12.10 -4.81
C SER A 77 -4.52 -13.17 -5.52
N ILE A 78 -4.21 -14.42 -5.22
CA ILE A 78 -5.00 -15.60 -5.58
C ILE A 78 -6.06 -15.94 -4.52
N ASP A 79 -6.06 -15.25 -3.40
CA ASP A 79 -7.00 -15.40 -2.30
C ASP A 79 -7.12 -14.04 -1.59
N GLY A 80 -8.21 -13.36 -1.88
CA GLY A 80 -8.48 -12.02 -1.40
C GLY A 80 -8.64 -11.89 0.07
N ARG A 81 -9.38 -12.80 0.64
CA ARG A 81 -9.65 -12.82 2.07
C ARG A 81 -8.38 -13.02 2.88
N LYS A 82 -7.57 -13.99 2.48
CA LYS A 82 -6.28 -14.26 3.10
C LYS A 82 -5.33 -13.08 2.96
N ARG A 83 -5.25 -12.49 1.77
CA ARG A 83 -4.35 -11.34 1.51
C ARG A 83 -4.74 -10.11 2.30
N PHE A 84 -6.02 -9.79 2.38
CA PHE A 84 -6.52 -8.72 3.24
C PHE A 84 -6.13 -8.96 4.71
N GLY A 85 -6.30 -10.20 5.20
CA GLY A 85 -5.89 -10.60 6.55
C GLY A 85 -4.38 -10.43 6.79
N GLN A 86 -3.54 -10.81 5.82
CA GLN A 86 -2.08 -10.60 5.90
C GLN A 86 -1.71 -9.13 6.01
N HIS A 87 -2.37 -8.26 5.24
CA HIS A 87 -2.12 -6.83 5.32
C HIS A 87 -2.61 -6.21 6.64
N THR A 88 -3.78 -6.58 7.12
CA THR A 88 -4.41 -5.91 8.26
C THR A 88 -4.02 -6.46 9.62
N ARG A 89 -3.82 -7.78 9.75
CA ARG A 89 -3.61 -8.49 11.02
C ARG A 89 -2.39 -9.39 11.06
N GLY A 90 -1.88 -9.75 9.89
CA GLY A 90 -0.74 -10.66 9.78
C GLY A 90 0.55 -10.07 10.33
N PRO A 91 1.52 -10.91 10.68
CA PRO A 91 2.87 -10.46 11.01
C PRO A 91 3.47 -9.61 9.89
N VAL A 92 4.26 -8.61 10.25
CA VAL A 92 4.89 -7.68 9.26
C VAL A 92 5.58 -8.44 8.13
N LYS A 93 6.32 -9.50 8.45
CA LYS A 93 7.07 -10.33 7.48
C LYS A 93 6.21 -11.06 6.42
N GLN A 94 4.89 -11.12 6.60
CA GLN A 94 3.98 -11.75 5.64
C GLN A 94 3.40 -10.77 4.62
N SER A 95 3.73 -9.49 4.73
CA SER A 95 3.16 -8.45 3.89
C SER A 95 4.20 -7.40 3.53
N THR A 96 4.57 -7.34 2.24
CA THR A 96 5.45 -6.31 1.70
C THR A 96 4.96 -4.89 2.04
N LEU A 97 3.63 -4.66 1.98
CA LEU A 97 3.05 -3.38 2.39
C LEU A 97 3.38 -3.08 3.85
N ARG A 98 3.17 -4.02 4.78
CA ARG A 98 3.48 -3.82 6.21
C ARG A 98 4.96 -3.60 6.46
N GLU A 99 5.84 -4.31 5.75
CA GLU A 99 7.30 -4.09 5.83
C GLU A 99 7.67 -2.67 5.39
N THR A 100 7.07 -2.19 4.29
CA THR A 100 7.28 -0.83 3.78
C THR A 100 6.77 0.22 4.78
N LEU A 101 5.57 0.05 5.32
CA LEU A 101 5.01 0.96 6.34
C LEU A 101 5.88 0.99 7.61
N ARG A 102 6.35 -0.16 8.08
CA ARG A 102 7.27 -0.25 9.22
C ARG A 102 8.56 0.54 8.99
N ALA A 103 9.13 0.41 7.79
CA ALA A 103 10.34 1.15 7.42
C ALA A 103 10.09 2.67 7.43
N ILE A 104 9.03 3.13 6.79
CA ILE A 104 8.67 4.55 6.73
C ILE A 104 8.43 5.13 8.14
N LEU A 105 7.68 4.45 8.98
CA LEU A 105 7.46 4.89 10.37
C LEU A 105 8.77 4.95 11.16
N SER A 106 9.64 3.97 10.98
CA SER A 106 10.95 3.95 11.62
C SER A 106 11.87 5.10 11.16
N ILE A 107 11.87 5.44 9.86
CA ILE A 107 12.62 6.59 9.32
C ILE A 107 12.13 7.90 9.97
N GLN A 108 10.85 8.01 10.22
CA GLN A 108 10.25 9.18 10.90
C GLN A 108 10.47 9.21 12.41
N GLY A 109 11.10 8.19 12.99
CA GLY A 109 11.21 8.03 14.44
C GLY A 109 9.88 7.74 15.15
N LEU A 110 8.86 7.31 14.39
CA LEU A 110 7.55 6.95 14.94
C LEU A 110 7.51 5.51 15.40
N ALA A 111 6.65 5.21 16.38
CA ALA A 111 6.41 3.86 16.81
C ALA A 111 5.87 3.00 15.64
N TYR A 112 6.47 1.83 15.45
CA TYR A 112 6.15 0.91 14.36
C TYR A 112 5.67 -0.47 14.84
N ALA A 113 5.11 -0.53 16.04
CA ALA A 113 4.48 -1.75 16.54
C ALA A 113 3.42 -2.25 15.53
N GLU A 114 3.22 -3.56 15.46
CA GLU A 114 2.28 -4.16 14.51
C GLU A 114 0.86 -3.58 14.66
N GLN A 115 0.46 -3.24 15.89
CA GLN A 115 -0.83 -2.59 16.15
C GLN A 115 -0.92 -1.21 15.50
N ASN A 116 0.13 -0.38 15.60
CA ASN A 116 0.14 0.96 15.00
C ASN A 116 0.00 0.89 13.47
N ILE A 117 0.64 -0.11 12.83
CA ILE A 117 0.48 -0.34 11.39
C ILE A 117 -0.96 -0.74 11.07
N SER A 118 -1.57 -1.60 11.89
CA SER A 118 -2.97 -2.00 11.72
C SER A 118 -3.93 -0.82 11.89
N ASP A 119 -3.66 0.07 12.85
CA ASP A 119 -4.47 1.27 13.09
C ASP A 119 -4.38 2.27 11.92
N ILE A 120 -3.19 2.41 11.32
CA ILE A 120 -3.02 3.22 10.09
C ILE A 120 -3.84 2.61 8.95
N LEU A 121 -3.71 1.30 8.74
CA LEU A 121 -4.44 0.60 7.67
C LEU A 121 -5.96 0.63 7.89
N CYS A 122 -6.45 0.59 9.12
CA CYS A 122 -7.88 0.73 9.44
C CYS A 122 -8.48 2.09 9.03
N LYS A 123 -7.66 3.12 8.87
CA LYS A 123 -8.11 4.43 8.37
C LYS A 123 -8.16 4.51 6.84
N CYS A 124 -7.63 3.50 6.15
CA CYS A 124 -7.59 3.41 4.70
C CYS A 124 -8.90 2.92 4.10
N TYR A 125 -9.02 3.10 2.79
CA TYR A 125 -9.99 2.38 1.98
C TYR A 125 -9.31 1.30 1.16
N TYR A 126 -10.05 0.22 0.91
CA TYR A 126 -9.63 -0.92 0.11
C TYR A 126 -10.55 -1.06 -1.10
N GLU A 127 -9.96 -1.16 -2.27
CA GLU A 127 -10.64 -1.33 -3.54
C GLU A 127 -10.05 -2.55 -4.23
N TRP A 128 -10.88 -3.38 -4.85
CA TRP A 128 -10.43 -4.54 -5.60
C TRP A 128 -11.28 -4.79 -6.81
N MET A 129 -10.75 -5.59 -7.72
CA MET A 129 -11.40 -6.12 -8.90
C MET A 129 -11.09 -7.62 -8.98
N GLU A 130 -12.13 -8.43 -9.01
CA GLU A 130 -12.04 -9.87 -9.16
C GLU A 130 -11.81 -10.23 -10.62
N PHE A 131 -11.07 -11.31 -10.84
CA PHE A 131 -10.83 -11.89 -12.14
C PHE A 131 -11.66 -13.15 -12.31
N MET A 132 -12.22 -13.33 -13.50
CA MET A 132 -12.87 -14.56 -13.86
C MET A 132 -11.81 -15.66 -14.04
N PRO A 133 -12.14 -16.96 -13.78
CA PRO A 133 -11.16 -18.05 -13.88
C PRO A 133 -10.43 -18.13 -15.21
N GLU A 134 -11.11 -17.79 -16.31
CA GLU A 134 -10.53 -17.75 -17.66
C GLU A 134 -9.45 -16.67 -17.84
N ASP A 135 -9.43 -15.66 -16.99
CA ASP A 135 -8.50 -14.53 -17.07
C ASP A 135 -7.34 -14.62 -16.05
N TYR A 136 -7.25 -15.69 -15.26
CA TYR A 136 -6.24 -15.80 -14.19
C TYR A 136 -4.80 -15.73 -14.69
N GLU A 137 -4.52 -16.18 -15.90
CA GLU A 137 -3.19 -16.10 -16.52
C GLU A 137 -2.76 -14.66 -16.80
N LEU A 138 -3.72 -13.75 -16.92
CA LEU A 138 -3.47 -12.34 -17.24
C LEU A 138 -3.18 -11.49 -16.02
N ILE A 139 -3.49 -11.96 -14.80
CA ILE A 139 -3.42 -11.14 -13.57
C ILE A 139 -2.02 -10.61 -13.31
N ASP A 140 -0.97 -11.37 -13.63
CA ASP A 140 0.42 -10.97 -13.48
C ASP A 140 0.77 -9.82 -14.41
N SER A 141 0.35 -9.90 -15.66
CA SER A 141 0.58 -8.86 -16.66
C SER A 141 -0.18 -7.58 -16.31
N PHE A 142 -1.42 -7.69 -15.83
CA PHE A 142 -2.22 -6.55 -15.39
C PHE A 142 -1.62 -5.87 -14.15
N GLU A 143 -1.12 -6.64 -13.16
CA GLU A 143 -0.44 -6.06 -12.01
C GLU A 143 0.81 -5.29 -12.44
N MET A 144 1.70 -5.90 -13.22
CA MET A 144 2.92 -5.28 -13.72
C MET A 144 2.62 -3.98 -14.48
N MET A 145 1.67 -4.01 -15.40
CA MET A 145 1.27 -2.85 -16.17
C MET A 145 0.67 -1.76 -15.25
N ALA A 146 -0.20 -2.14 -14.32
CA ALA A 146 -0.82 -1.19 -13.39
C ALA A 146 0.23 -0.50 -12.50
N ILE A 147 1.25 -1.23 -12.02
CA ILE A 147 2.35 -0.65 -11.23
C ILE A 147 3.20 0.28 -12.09
N ALA A 148 3.55 -0.11 -13.31
CA ALA A 148 4.40 0.68 -14.19
C ALA A 148 3.80 2.03 -14.59
N ILE A 149 2.46 2.12 -14.72
CA ILE A 149 1.75 3.35 -15.15
C ILE A 149 0.94 4.02 -14.04
N GLY A 150 0.88 3.40 -12.85
CA GLY A 150 -0.08 3.78 -11.81
C GLY A 150 0.46 4.70 -10.73
N TYR A 151 1.76 4.98 -10.74
CA TYR A 151 2.41 5.89 -9.78
C TYR A 151 2.13 5.51 -8.31
N TYR A 152 2.40 4.26 -7.93
CA TYR A 152 2.20 3.76 -6.56
C TYR A 152 3.51 3.79 -5.77
N PRO A 153 3.79 4.80 -4.94
CA PRO A 153 5.09 5.01 -4.31
C PRO A 153 5.47 3.96 -3.27
N LEU A 154 4.53 3.14 -2.80
CA LEU A 154 4.79 2.05 -1.87
C LEU A 154 5.06 0.70 -2.56
N ASN A 155 4.91 0.61 -3.88
CA ASN A 155 5.38 -0.52 -4.68
C ASN A 155 6.85 -0.30 -5.01
N LEU A 156 7.76 -0.89 -4.24
CA LEU A 156 9.20 -0.66 -4.41
C LEU A 156 9.79 -1.60 -5.46
N ASP A 157 9.31 -2.85 -5.52
CA ASP A 157 9.78 -3.85 -6.47
C ASP A 157 8.96 -3.75 -7.77
N GLY A 158 9.66 -3.80 -8.91
CA GLY A 158 9.04 -3.76 -10.24
C GLY A 158 8.43 -2.41 -10.64
N ASN A 159 8.60 -1.36 -9.85
CA ASN A 159 8.07 -0.03 -10.14
C ASN A 159 9.18 0.88 -10.69
N SER A 160 9.18 1.09 -12.00
CA SER A 160 10.14 1.97 -12.68
C SER A 160 9.77 3.46 -12.61
N SER A 161 8.61 3.81 -12.08
CA SER A 161 8.17 5.21 -11.99
C SER A 161 8.67 5.93 -10.74
N ILE A 162 9.11 5.20 -9.70
CA ILE A 162 9.67 5.79 -8.48
C ILE A 162 11.19 5.95 -8.59
N SER A 163 11.72 6.99 -7.95
CA SER A 163 13.16 7.26 -7.98
C SER A 163 13.97 6.22 -7.19
N GLU A 164 15.22 6.00 -7.59
CA GLU A 164 16.13 5.13 -6.84
C GLU A 164 16.47 5.67 -5.44
N PRO A 165 16.65 6.99 -5.19
CA PRO A 165 16.82 7.51 -3.84
C PRO A 165 15.64 7.18 -2.89
N TRP A 166 14.40 7.38 -3.34
CA TRP A 166 13.19 7.03 -2.58
C TRP A 166 13.17 5.54 -2.24
N LYS A 167 13.37 4.71 -3.25
CA LYS A 167 13.39 3.26 -3.11
C LYS A 167 14.49 2.78 -2.17
N ALA A 168 15.72 3.27 -2.37
CA ALA A 168 16.88 2.91 -1.56
C ALA A 168 16.68 3.24 -0.08
N ALA A 169 16.21 4.44 0.25
CA ALA A 169 15.96 4.86 1.63
C ALA A 169 15.03 3.90 2.37
N ILE A 170 13.96 3.46 1.73
CA ILE A 170 12.99 2.54 2.34
C ILE A 170 13.55 1.11 2.38
N MET A 171 14.20 0.64 1.31
CA MET A 171 14.73 -0.73 1.22
C MET A 171 15.86 -0.96 2.21
N ASP A 172 16.75 0.00 2.40
CA ASP A 172 17.84 -0.10 3.36
C ASP A 172 17.31 -0.14 4.80
N LYS A 173 16.28 0.65 5.09
CA LYS A 173 15.61 0.58 6.40
C LYS A 173 14.90 -0.75 6.60
N ARG A 174 14.28 -1.33 5.57
CA ARG A 174 13.69 -2.68 5.64
C ARG A 174 14.74 -3.75 5.96
N LYS A 175 15.94 -3.67 5.36
CA LYS A 175 17.06 -4.58 5.66
C LYS A 175 17.50 -4.42 7.11
N GLU A 176 17.80 -3.19 7.53
CA GLU A 176 18.17 -2.88 8.93
C GLU A 176 17.19 -3.50 9.93
N LEU A 177 15.90 -3.32 9.72
CA LEU A 177 14.86 -3.82 10.61
C LEU A 177 14.68 -5.36 10.58
N LYS A 178 15.21 -6.06 9.58
CA LYS A 178 15.24 -7.53 9.54
C LYS A 178 16.36 -8.10 10.39
N ASP A 179 17.47 -7.39 10.50
CA ASP A 179 18.68 -7.86 11.21
C ASP A 179 18.58 -7.66 12.73
N TYR A 180 17.63 -6.85 13.20
CA TYR A 180 17.33 -6.65 14.63
C TYR A 180 16.32 -7.70 15.17
N LYS A 181 16.65 -8.99 15.07
CA LYS A 181 15.87 -10.09 15.67
C LYS A 181 16.67 -10.80 16.75
#